data_0129d73b8351b0210f3d3b9c735448e4
#
_entry.id   0129d73b8351b0210f3d3b9c735448e4
#
_cell.length_a   1.000
_cell.length_b   1.000
_cell.length_c   1.000
_cell.angle_alpha   90.00
_cell.angle_beta   90.00
_cell.angle_gamma   90.00
#
_symmetry.space_group_name_H-M   'P 1'
#
loop_
_entity.id
_entity.type
_entity.pdbx_description
1 polymer ?
#
loop_
_entity_poly.entity_id
_entity_poly.type
_entity_poly.pdbx_seq_one_letter_code
_entity_poly.pdbx_strand_id
1 'polypeptide(L)'
;NYDFGFLTASAHSIGENVESAGNEPFDGYISEFYFIDGQQLTPTSFAEENDDGVWIPKDAKDDLTFGNYGFFLEFKGTGTSADSSGKGADTSGNDNHFDDNGAGTDHIVTDTPTNNFCVLNPIAYRGSIKPNTQFTQGNLGIQSTNTIGADSDAYGTIGVKRGKWYYECQYTGGNVNIGIGWSSADFSDRIAY
;
A
#
# COMPACT_ATOMS: atom_id res chain seq x y z
N ASN A 1 16.08 31.06 5.46
CA ASN A 1 15.86 30.01 4.44
C ASN A 1 16.54 28.75 4.95
N TYR A 2 15.75 27.79 5.36
CA TYR A 2 16.24 26.42 5.57
C TYR A 2 16.16 25.73 4.21
N ASP A 3 17.31 25.51 3.62
CA ASP A 3 17.46 24.65 2.46
C ASP A 3 17.38 23.20 2.95
N PHE A 4 16.28 22.53 2.71
CA PHE A 4 16.12 21.12 3.08
C PHE A 4 16.87 20.15 2.16
N GLY A 5 17.75 20.65 1.31
CA GLY A 5 18.56 19.81 0.44
C GLY A 5 17.83 19.27 -0.80
N PHE A 6 16.51 19.40 -0.89
CA PHE A 6 15.73 18.98 -2.06
C PHE A 6 15.98 19.83 -3.31
N LEU A 7 16.67 20.96 -3.16
CA LEU A 7 17.01 21.87 -4.26
C LEU A 7 18.46 21.73 -4.72
N THR A 8 19.18 20.74 -4.23
CA THR A 8 20.56 20.46 -4.62
C THR A 8 20.62 19.27 -5.57
N ALA A 9 21.70 19.15 -6.34
CA ALA A 9 21.95 18.01 -7.23
C ALA A 9 22.28 16.70 -6.47
N SER A 10 21.83 16.58 -5.24
CA SER A 10 21.99 15.37 -4.42
C SER A 10 20.91 14.35 -4.77
N ALA A 11 21.26 13.08 -4.69
CA ALA A 11 20.28 12.00 -4.84
C ALA A 11 19.27 12.04 -3.70
N HIS A 12 18.00 11.89 -4.03
CA HIS A 12 16.90 11.77 -3.09
C HIS A 12 16.28 10.39 -3.22
N SER A 13 15.82 9.83 -2.11
CA SER A 13 15.13 8.54 -2.10
C SER A 13 13.80 8.63 -1.36
N ILE A 14 12.89 7.73 -1.73
CA ILE A 14 11.63 7.49 -1.05
C ILE A 14 11.64 6.04 -0.61
N GLY A 15 11.43 5.81 0.69
CA GLY A 15 11.39 4.47 1.26
C GLY A 15 12.73 3.92 1.72
N GLU A 16 13.81 4.69 1.67
CA GLU A 16 15.08 4.27 2.23
C GLU A 16 15.89 5.46 2.77
N ASN A 17 16.86 5.18 3.64
CA ASN A 17 17.87 6.14 4.09
C ASN A 17 19.19 5.89 3.35
N VAL A 18 19.48 6.71 2.34
CA VAL A 18 20.68 6.58 1.50
C VAL A 18 22.00 6.88 2.25
N GLU A 19 21.93 7.56 3.40
CA GLU A 19 23.11 7.92 4.19
C GLU A 19 23.47 6.87 5.25
N SER A 20 22.59 5.90 5.50
CA SER A 20 22.81 4.85 6.48
C SER A 20 23.51 3.65 5.86
N ALA A 21 24.61 3.20 6.45
CA ALA A 21 25.33 1.98 6.04
C ALA A 21 24.49 0.69 6.18
N GLY A 22 23.29 0.78 6.74
CA GLY A 22 22.37 -0.33 6.96
C GLY A 22 21.16 -0.34 6.04
N ASN A 23 21.04 0.63 5.11
CA ASN A 23 19.86 0.80 4.26
C ASN A 23 18.58 0.49 5.06
N GLU A 24 18.10 1.45 5.82
CA GLU A 24 16.88 1.30 6.62
C GLU A 24 15.66 1.39 5.68
N PRO A 25 15.27 0.30 5.00
CA PRO A 25 14.20 0.34 4.04
C PRO A 25 12.86 0.47 4.75
N PHE A 26 11.97 1.22 4.15
CA PHE A 26 10.56 1.23 4.54
C PHE A 26 9.94 -0.12 4.18
N ASP A 27 9.36 -0.79 5.16
CA ASP A 27 8.61 -2.04 4.96
C ASP A 27 7.10 -1.73 4.99
N GLY A 28 6.50 -1.58 3.81
CA GLY A 28 5.10 -1.21 3.69
C GLY A 28 4.70 -0.85 2.26
N TYR A 29 3.53 -0.27 2.12
CA TYR A 29 2.99 0.18 0.85
C TYR A 29 2.89 1.70 0.82
N ILE A 30 3.19 2.29 -0.33
CA ILE A 30 3.12 3.72 -0.58
C ILE A 30 2.23 3.94 -1.80
N SER A 31 1.38 4.96 -1.73
CA SER A 31 0.53 5.39 -2.84
C SER A 31 0.38 6.90 -2.81
N GLU A 32 0.26 7.50 -4.00
CA GLU A 32 -0.09 8.91 -4.18
C GLU A 32 0.80 9.85 -3.35
N PHE A 33 2.09 9.82 -3.61
CA PHE A 33 3.06 10.66 -2.90
C PHE A 33 3.14 12.04 -3.57
N TYR A 34 2.78 13.07 -2.81
CA TYR A 34 2.84 14.47 -3.25
C TYR A 34 4.01 15.19 -2.59
N PHE A 35 4.83 15.85 -3.40
CA PHE A 35 5.80 16.83 -2.94
C PHE A 35 5.53 18.19 -3.59
N ILE A 36 5.26 19.19 -2.77
CA ILE A 36 4.89 20.52 -3.24
C ILE A 36 6.02 21.49 -2.96
N ASP A 37 6.57 22.08 -4.01
CA ASP A 37 7.61 23.10 -3.94
C ASP A 37 7.01 24.51 -3.88
N GLY A 38 7.57 25.34 -3.03
CA GLY A 38 7.33 26.77 -2.97
C GLY A 38 6.05 27.20 -2.25
N GLN A 39 5.24 26.28 -1.72
CA GLN A 39 4.03 26.63 -0.97
C GLN A 39 3.73 25.67 0.16
N GLN A 40 3.08 26.17 1.20
CA GLN A 40 2.54 25.39 2.30
C GLN A 40 1.06 25.18 2.09
N LEU A 41 0.63 23.92 1.98
CA LEU A 41 -0.78 23.54 1.82
C LEU A 41 -1.34 22.97 3.13
N THR A 42 -2.65 22.97 3.23
CA THR A 42 -3.36 22.38 4.37
C THR A 42 -3.84 20.95 4.04
N PRO A 43 -4.18 20.12 5.03
CA PRO A 43 -4.71 18.77 4.78
C PRO A 43 -5.91 18.73 3.83
N THR A 44 -6.74 19.79 3.82
CA THR A 44 -7.91 19.89 2.93
C THR A 44 -7.56 19.99 1.45
N SER A 45 -6.30 20.25 1.13
CA SER A 45 -5.81 20.18 -0.26
C SER A 45 -5.73 18.73 -0.76
N PHE A 46 -5.59 17.74 0.11
CA PHE A 46 -5.33 16.34 -0.21
C PHE A 46 -6.43 15.37 0.24
N ALA A 47 -7.30 15.83 1.10
CA ALA A 47 -8.37 15.01 1.67
C ALA A 47 -9.62 15.86 1.92
N GLU A 48 -10.75 15.21 2.04
CA GLU A 48 -12.05 15.82 2.29
C GLU A 48 -12.86 14.96 3.28
N GLU A 49 -13.87 15.55 3.87
CA GLU A 49 -14.82 14.85 4.72
C GLU A 49 -15.99 14.35 3.85
N ASN A 50 -16.29 13.05 3.94
CA ASN A 50 -17.43 12.48 3.25
C ASN A 50 -18.76 12.79 4.01
N ASP A 51 -19.90 12.36 3.43
CA ASP A 51 -21.23 12.58 4.00
C ASP A 51 -21.43 11.97 5.40
N ASP A 52 -20.60 11.02 5.78
CA ASP A 52 -20.61 10.36 7.09
C ASP A 52 -19.67 11.03 8.12
N GLY A 53 -19.02 12.12 7.76
CA GLY A 53 -18.07 12.83 8.59
C GLY A 53 -16.71 12.14 8.71
N VAL A 54 -16.36 11.27 7.78
CA VAL A 54 -15.09 10.56 7.74
C VAL A 54 -14.14 11.24 6.75
N TRP A 55 -12.92 11.54 7.20
CA TRP A 55 -11.87 12.05 6.33
C TRP A 55 -11.43 10.97 5.35
N ILE A 56 -11.53 11.29 4.06
CA ILE A 56 -11.11 10.43 2.96
C ILE A 56 -10.11 11.16 2.07
N PRO A 57 -9.12 10.48 1.48
CA PRO A 57 -8.27 11.06 0.45
C PRO A 57 -9.09 11.49 -0.77
N LYS A 58 -8.65 12.55 -1.45
CA LYS A 58 -9.22 12.98 -2.72
C LYS A 58 -8.14 12.97 -3.80
N ASP A 59 -8.54 12.77 -5.04
CA ASP A 59 -7.67 12.97 -6.18
C ASP A 59 -7.45 14.48 -6.37
N ALA A 60 -6.30 14.96 -5.88
CA ALA A 60 -5.98 16.38 -5.83
C ALA A 60 -5.03 16.82 -6.95
N LYS A 61 -4.59 15.91 -7.81
CA LYS A 61 -3.54 16.16 -8.78
C LYS A 61 -3.80 17.41 -9.63
N ASP A 62 -5.00 17.51 -10.18
CA ASP A 62 -5.35 18.59 -11.11
C ASP A 62 -5.66 19.92 -10.40
N ASP A 63 -5.88 19.87 -9.10
CA ASP A 63 -6.16 21.06 -8.26
C ASP A 63 -4.90 21.71 -7.70
N LEU A 64 -3.72 21.07 -7.86
CA LEU A 64 -2.48 21.49 -7.23
C LEU A 64 -1.49 22.10 -8.22
N THR A 65 -0.69 23.02 -7.72
CA THR A 65 0.50 23.52 -8.40
C THR A 65 1.73 22.99 -7.69
N PHE A 66 2.56 22.23 -8.39
CA PHE A 66 3.68 21.51 -7.79
C PHE A 66 4.95 22.35 -7.64
N GLY A 67 5.05 23.53 -8.31
CA GLY A 67 6.31 24.28 -8.37
C GLY A 67 7.33 23.62 -9.32
N ASN A 68 8.57 24.08 -9.30
CA ASN A 68 9.58 23.60 -10.26
C ASN A 68 10.19 22.25 -9.85
N TYR A 69 10.32 22.01 -8.55
CA TYR A 69 10.94 20.81 -7.98
C TYR A 69 9.93 19.85 -7.36
N GLY A 70 8.64 20.22 -7.39
CA GLY A 70 7.57 19.36 -6.92
C GLY A 70 7.32 18.18 -7.84
N PHE A 71 6.69 17.15 -7.31
CA PHE A 71 6.35 15.93 -8.05
C PHE A 71 5.13 15.24 -7.46
N PHE A 72 4.50 14.41 -8.29
CA PHE A 72 3.42 13.51 -7.88
C PHE A 72 3.69 12.11 -8.40
N LEU A 73 3.87 11.18 -7.49
CA LEU A 73 4.14 9.77 -7.81
C LEU A 73 2.90 8.94 -7.50
N GLU A 74 2.31 8.37 -8.52
CA GLU A 74 1.16 7.48 -8.40
C GLU A 74 1.55 6.01 -8.20
N PHE A 75 2.82 5.66 -8.47
CA PHE A 75 3.36 4.29 -8.42
C PHE A 75 2.61 3.27 -9.30
N LYS A 76 1.97 3.72 -10.36
CA LYS A 76 1.19 2.89 -11.30
C LYS A 76 2.02 2.28 -12.43
N GLY A 77 3.18 2.84 -12.70
CA GLY A 77 4.07 2.37 -13.75
C GLY A 77 4.63 0.98 -13.47
N THR A 78 5.09 0.29 -14.49
CA THR A 78 5.69 -1.04 -14.38
C THR A 78 7.18 -1.09 -14.71
N GLY A 79 7.69 -0.03 -15.33
CA GLY A 79 9.12 0.14 -15.65
C GLY A 79 9.96 0.42 -14.40
N THR A 80 11.27 0.27 -14.54
CA THR A 80 12.23 0.52 -13.46
C THR A 80 13.03 1.81 -13.66
N SER A 81 12.99 2.39 -14.87
CA SER A 81 13.74 3.60 -15.20
C SER A 81 13.04 4.86 -14.72
N ALA A 82 13.83 5.94 -14.53
CA ALA A 82 13.32 7.28 -14.23
C ALA A 82 12.73 7.94 -15.48
N ASP A 83 11.59 7.45 -15.90
CA ASP A 83 10.83 7.98 -17.04
C ASP A 83 9.31 7.83 -16.81
N SER A 84 8.51 8.29 -17.76
CA SER A 84 7.04 8.26 -17.66
C SER A 84 6.41 6.86 -17.64
N SER A 85 7.18 5.80 -17.89
CA SER A 85 6.75 4.40 -17.79
C SER A 85 7.12 3.73 -16.47
N GLY A 86 8.01 4.35 -15.70
CA GLY A 86 8.55 3.84 -14.44
C GLY A 86 7.54 3.82 -13.31
N LYS A 87 7.79 2.99 -12.29
CA LYS A 87 7.01 3.02 -11.03
C LYS A 87 7.12 4.38 -10.33
N GLY A 88 8.31 5.00 -10.41
CA GLY A 88 8.57 6.35 -9.90
C GLY A 88 8.26 7.46 -10.90
N ALA A 89 7.35 7.24 -11.85
CA ALA A 89 6.94 8.25 -12.80
C ALA A 89 6.29 9.44 -12.10
N ASP A 90 6.86 10.63 -12.31
CA ASP A 90 6.25 11.89 -11.91
C ASP A 90 5.17 12.26 -12.92
N THR A 91 3.95 12.43 -12.44
CA THR A 91 2.78 12.82 -13.24
C THR A 91 2.31 14.25 -12.95
N SER A 92 3.10 15.03 -12.21
CA SER A 92 2.82 16.46 -11.93
C SER A 92 2.98 17.37 -13.15
N GLY A 93 3.73 16.91 -14.17
CA GLY A 93 4.10 17.70 -15.35
C GLY A 93 5.50 18.31 -15.28
N ASN A 94 6.27 18.04 -14.22
CA ASN A 94 7.63 18.56 -14.06
C ASN A 94 8.72 17.58 -14.52
N ASP A 95 8.35 16.33 -14.84
CA ASP A 95 9.27 15.26 -15.25
C ASP A 95 10.36 14.92 -14.21
N ASN A 96 10.07 15.14 -12.92
CA ASN A 96 10.95 14.79 -11.80
C ASN A 96 10.80 13.30 -11.43
N HIS A 97 11.10 12.42 -12.39
CA HIS A 97 10.96 10.98 -12.24
C HIS A 97 12.00 10.36 -11.32
N PHE A 98 11.62 9.27 -10.66
CA PHE A 98 12.47 8.45 -9.80
C PHE A 98 12.75 7.08 -10.43
N ASP A 99 13.99 6.61 -10.29
CA ASP A 99 14.32 5.21 -10.59
C ASP A 99 13.71 4.27 -9.54
N ASP A 100 13.31 3.09 -9.99
CA ASP A 100 12.98 1.99 -9.10
C ASP A 100 14.23 1.18 -8.76
N ASN A 101 14.63 1.18 -7.50
CA ASN A 101 15.80 0.48 -7.02
C ASN A 101 15.42 -0.78 -6.22
N GLY A 102 14.61 -1.66 -6.80
CA GLY A 102 14.40 -2.99 -6.25
C GLY A 102 12.97 -3.45 -5.98
N ALA A 103 11.95 -2.62 -6.24
CA ALA A 103 10.58 -3.10 -6.17
C ALA A 103 10.25 -3.99 -7.39
N GLY A 104 9.91 -5.26 -7.15
CA GLY A 104 9.47 -6.17 -8.21
C GLY A 104 8.15 -5.74 -8.86
N THR A 105 7.83 -6.29 -10.01
CA THR A 105 6.55 -6.02 -10.70
C THR A 105 5.34 -6.56 -9.95
N ASP A 106 5.54 -7.58 -9.13
CA ASP A 106 4.56 -8.20 -8.24
C ASP A 106 4.28 -7.39 -6.96
N HIS A 107 5.01 -6.30 -6.74
CA HIS A 107 4.79 -5.39 -5.63
C HIS A 107 3.79 -4.27 -5.95
N ILE A 108 3.31 -4.18 -7.19
CA ILE A 108 2.29 -3.20 -7.57
C ILE A 108 0.91 -3.78 -7.24
N VAL A 109 0.13 -3.02 -6.50
CA VAL A 109 -1.23 -3.38 -6.13
C VAL A 109 -2.23 -2.36 -6.67
N THR A 110 -3.49 -2.77 -6.80
CA THR A 110 -4.55 -1.91 -7.35
C THR A 110 -5.19 -1.00 -6.30
N ASP A 111 -4.84 -1.17 -5.03
CA ASP A 111 -5.30 -0.31 -3.95
C ASP A 111 -4.66 1.08 -4.04
N THR A 112 -5.49 2.09 -3.88
CA THR A 112 -5.05 3.50 -3.78
C THR A 112 -5.83 4.19 -2.67
N PRO A 113 -5.41 5.35 -2.17
CA PRO A 113 -6.16 6.10 -1.17
C PRO A 113 -7.60 6.43 -1.61
N THR A 114 -7.81 6.68 -2.90
CA THR A 114 -9.11 7.02 -3.48
C THR A 114 -9.90 5.82 -3.98
N ASN A 115 -9.30 4.63 -4.03
CA ASN A 115 -9.93 3.39 -4.51
C ASN A 115 -9.47 2.21 -3.66
N ASN A 116 -10.17 2.01 -2.54
CA ASN A 116 -9.79 1.05 -1.51
C ASN A 116 -10.55 -0.27 -1.67
N PHE A 117 -9.80 -1.34 -1.87
CA PHE A 117 -10.30 -2.70 -1.99
C PHE A 117 -10.17 -3.46 -0.67
N CYS A 118 -10.94 -4.53 -0.54
CA CYS A 118 -10.76 -5.47 0.55
C CYS A 118 -9.48 -6.28 0.34
N VAL A 119 -8.56 -6.18 1.27
CA VAL A 119 -7.34 -6.99 1.32
C VAL A 119 -7.32 -7.84 2.58
N LEU A 120 -6.39 -8.78 2.68
CA LEU A 120 -6.21 -9.55 3.92
C LEU A 120 -5.51 -8.69 4.97
N ASN A 121 -5.98 -8.75 6.21
CA ASN A 121 -5.45 -7.94 7.29
C ASN A 121 -4.32 -8.69 8.04
N PRO A 122 -3.06 -8.26 7.92
CA PRO A 122 -1.93 -8.97 8.52
C PRO A 122 -1.85 -8.84 10.04
N ILE A 123 -2.64 -7.95 10.64
CA ILE A 123 -2.70 -7.77 12.10
C ILE A 123 -3.96 -8.38 12.74
N ALA A 124 -4.94 -8.78 11.94
CA ALA A 124 -6.13 -9.48 12.39
C ALA A 124 -5.94 -10.99 12.17
N TYR A 125 -5.36 -11.65 13.15
CA TYR A 125 -5.19 -13.10 13.19
C TYR A 125 -5.70 -13.63 14.53
N ARG A 126 -5.92 -14.92 14.56
CA ARG A 126 -6.45 -15.60 15.72
C ARG A 126 -5.35 -16.32 16.49
N GLY A 127 -5.41 -16.23 17.81
CA GLY A 127 -4.50 -16.93 18.74
C GLY A 127 -3.29 -16.09 19.14
N SER A 128 -2.53 -16.62 20.09
CA SER A 128 -1.36 -15.93 20.69
C SER A 128 -0.08 -16.06 19.85
N ILE A 129 -0.13 -16.77 18.75
CA ILE A 129 1.02 -17.03 17.90
C ILE A 129 0.72 -16.39 16.56
N LYS A 130 1.53 -15.41 16.19
CA LYS A 130 1.54 -14.92 14.81
C LYS A 130 1.82 -16.16 13.93
N PRO A 131 0.86 -16.64 13.15
CA PRO A 131 1.05 -17.86 12.41
C PRO A 131 2.20 -17.66 11.43
N ASN A 132 2.84 -18.72 11.03
CA ASN A 132 3.83 -18.74 9.96
C ASN A 132 3.14 -18.42 8.62
N THR A 133 2.54 -17.24 8.56
CA THR A 133 1.75 -16.75 7.44
C THR A 133 2.50 -15.60 6.82
N GLN A 134 2.78 -15.73 5.56
CA GLN A 134 3.35 -14.66 4.76
C GLN A 134 2.24 -14.07 3.88
N PHE A 135 2.11 -12.75 3.94
CA PHE A 135 1.23 -12.00 3.05
C PHE A 135 2.05 -11.51 1.86
N THR A 136 1.47 -11.59 0.68
CA THR A 136 2.12 -11.21 -0.58
C THR A 136 1.15 -10.42 -1.46
N GLN A 137 1.65 -9.79 -2.51
CA GLN A 137 0.83 -9.08 -3.51
C GLN A 137 -0.09 -8.02 -2.89
N GLY A 138 0.45 -7.18 -1.99
CA GLY A 138 -0.37 -6.18 -1.33
C GLY A 138 -1.44 -6.76 -0.42
N ASN A 139 -1.11 -7.83 0.31
CA ASN A 139 -2.04 -8.57 1.16
C ASN A 139 -3.21 -9.23 0.39
N LEU A 140 -3.10 -9.40 -0.92
CA LEU A 140 -4.06 -10.17 -1.71
C LEU A 140 -3.70 -11.66 -1.75
N GLY A 141 -2.44 -11.99 -1.51
CA GLY A 141 -1.96 -13.37 -1.39
C GLY A 141 -1.65 -13.76 0.05
N ILE A 142 -1.86 -15.01 0.37
CA ILE A 142 -1.50 -15.62 1.66
C ILE A 142 -0.81 -16.95 1.44
N GLN A 143 0.31 -17.15 2.10
CA GLN A 143 1.05 -18.41 2.10
C GLN A 143 1.34 -18.85 3.53
N SER A 144 1.05 -20.12 3.85
CA SER A 144 1.53 -20.72 5.08
C SER A 144 2.96 -21.20 4.89
N THR A 145 3.86 -20.82 5.76
CA THR A 145 5.27 -21.23 5.76
C THR A 145 5.55 -22.41 6.70
N ASN A 146 4.53 -22.88 7.42
CA ASN A 146 4.67 -23.99 8.34
C ASN A 146 4.09 -25.28 7.77
N THR A 147 4.82 -26.37 7.97
CA THR A 147 4.47 -27.70 7.47
C THR A 147 3.76 -28.60 8.49
N ILE A 148 3.63 -28.21 9.75
CA ILE A 148 3.07 -29.07 10.79
C ILE A 148 2.20 -28.28 11.78
N GLY A 149 0.87 -28.50 11.73
CA GLY A 149 -0.04 -28.36 12.86
C GLY A 149 -0.32 -26.94 13.39
N ALA A 150 -0.01 -25.89 12.64
CA ALA A 150 -0.38 -24.53 12.99
C ALA A 150 -1.38 -23.97 11.98
N ASP A 151 -2.53 -23.60 12.47
CA ASP A 151 -3.54 -22.91 11.68
C ASP A 151 -3.03 -21.52 11.29
N SER A 152 -3.25 -21.15 10.04
CA SER A 152 -2.95 -19.82 9.50
C SER A 152 -4.25 -19.18 9.06
N ASP A 153 -4.71 -18.21 9.84
CA ASP A 153 -5.94 -17.49 9.56
C ASP A 153 -5.62 -16.09 9.03
N ALA A 154 -6.43 -15.61 8.11
CA ALA A 154 -6.42 -14.23 7.66
C ALA A 154 -7.86 -13.75 7.46
N TYR A 155 -8.10 -12.50 7.80
CA TYR A 155 -9.39 -11.85 7.66
C TYR A 155 -9.29 -10.70 6.67
N GLY A 156 -10.38 -10.42 5.97
CA GLY A 156 -10.46 -9.24 5.11
C GLY A 156 -10.52 -7.95 5.93
N THR A 157 -10.07 -6.86 5.34
CA THR A 157 -10.09 -5.53 5.94
C THR A 157 -11.49 -4.90 5.95
N ILE A 158 -12.42 -5.42 5.15
CA ILE A 158 -13.79 -4.90 5.06
C ILE A 158 -14.77 -5.90 5.68
N GLY A 159 -15.47 -5.46 6.73
CA GLY A 159 -16.56 -6.21 7.35
C GLY A 159 -17.92 -5.85 6.73
N VAL A 160 -18.76 -6.86 6.47
CA VAL A 160 -20.07 -6.68 5.85
C VAL A 160 -21.17 -7.19 6.76
N LYS A 161 -22.28 -6.44 6.88
CA LYS A 161 -23.41 -6.81 7.75
C LYS A 161 -24.68 -7.20 6.98
N ARG A 162 -24.91 -6.61 5.84
CA ARG A 162 -26.15 -6.76 5.06
C ARG A 162 -25.85 -6.66 3.57
N GLY A 163 -26.72 -7.21 2.75
CA GLY A 163 -26.60 -7.15 1.29
C GLY A 163 -26.12 -8.46 0.68
N LYS A 164 -25.85 -8.42 -0.60
CA LYS A 164 -25.28 -9.53 -1.36
C LYS A 164 -23.83 -9.18 -1.66
N TRP A 165 -22.94 -10.01 -1.23
CA TRP A 165 -21.50 -9.80 -1.37
C TRP A 165 -20.87 -10.97 -2.10
N TYR A 166 -19.83 -10.68 -2.85
CA TYR A 166 -19.07 -11.64 -3.63
C TYR A 166 -17.59 -11.46 -3.36
N TYR A 167 -16.85 -12.54 -3.28
CA TYR A 167 -15.40 -12.56 -3.26
C TYR A 167 -14.87 -13.79 -3.98
N GLU A 168 -13.69 -13.71 -4.50
CA GLU A 168 -13.01 -14.81 -5.17
C GLU A 168 -11.73 -15.16 -4.42
N CYS A 169 -11.44 -16.47 -4.36
CA CYS A 169 -10.18 -17.00 -3.87
C CYS A 169 -9.63 -18.00 -4.86
N GLN A 170 -8.37 -17.82 -5.24
CA GLN A 170 -7.66 -18.77 -6.08
C GLN A 170 -6.68 -19.57 -5.23
N TYR A 171 -6.83 -20.88 -5.24
CA TYR A 171 -5.88 -21.80 -4.65
C TYR A 171 -4.79 -22.16 -5.67
N THR A 172 -3.54 -21.86 -5.37
CA THR A 172 -2.43 -22.04 -6.30
C THR A 172 -1.59 -23.28 -6.02
N GLY A 173 -1.82 -23.98 -4.91
CA GLY A 173 -1.18 -25.27 -4.63
C GLY A 173 -0.77 -25.46 -3.17
N GLY A 174 -0.41 -26.71 -2.83
CA GLY A 174 0.00 -27.16 -1.50
C GLY A 174 -0.81 -28.40 -1.06
N ASN A 175 -0.33 -29.08 -0.01
CA ASN A 175 -1.03 -30.22 0.61
C ASN A 175 -1.62 -29.80 1.96
N VAL A 176 -2.59 -28.88 1.93
CA VAL A 176 -3.19 -28.31 3.14
C VAL A 176 -4.71 -28.29 3.03
N ASN A 177 -5.39 -28.35 4.16
CA ASN A 177 -6.80 -28.08 4.22
C ASN A 177 -7.02 -26.57 4.25
N ILE A 178 -7.87 -26.07 3.36
CA ILE A 178 -8.21 -24.66 3.27
C ILE A 178 -9.69 -24.49 3.61
N GLY A 179 -9.98 -23.64 4.59
CA GLY A 179 -11.32 -23.15 4.89
C GLY A 179 -11.47 -21.72 4.37
N ILE A 180 -12.46 -21.48 3.54
CA ILE A 180 -12.78 -20.14 3.04
C ILE A 180 -14.25 -19.87 3.37
N GLY A 181 -14.54 -18.73 4.01
CA GLY A 181 -15.90 -18.45 4.41
C GLY A 181 -16.10 -17.09 5.07
N TRP A 182 -17.27 -16.90 5.63
CA TRP A 182 -17.64 -15.74 6.40
C TRP A 182 -17.47 -16.03 7.89
N SER A 183 -16.87 -15.10 8.61
CA SER A 183 -16.75 -15.14 10.06
C SER A 183 -17.60 -14.05 10.69
N SER A 184 -18.14 -14.30 11.89
CA SER A 184 -18.73 -13.24 12.70
C SER A 184 -17.64 -12.27 13.14
N ALA A 185 -18.00 -11.01 13.35
CA ALA A 185 -17.07 -9.98 13.84
C ALA A 185 -16.56 -10.24 15.25
N ASP A 186 -17.11 -11.23 15.95
CA ASP A 186 -16.61 -11.71 17.22
C ASP A 186 -15.46 -12.69 16.96
N PHE A 187 -14.25 -12.17 16.98
CA PHE A 187 -13.01 -12.94 16.81
C PHE A 187 -12.74 -13.94 17.93
N SER A 188 -13.64 -14.06 18.90
CA SER A 188 -13.53 -15.00 20.03
C SER A 188 -13.92 -16.43 19.67
N ASP A 189 -14.79 -16.61 18.65
CA ASP A 189 -15.29 -17.92 18.30
C ASP A 189 -14.42 -18.63 17.25
N ARG A 190 -13.94 -19.79 17.65
CA ARG A 190 -13.24 -20.71 16.76
C ARG A 190 -14.17 -21.23 15.69
N ILE A 191 -13.85 -21.00 14.43
CA ILE A 191 -14.25 -21.91 13.39
C ILE A 191 -13.32 -23.11 13.51
N ALA A 192 -13.70 -24.09 14.35
CA ALA A 192 -13.08 -25.40 14.34
C ALA A 192 -13.74 -26.21 13.23
N TYR A 193 -12.96 -26.68 12.29
CA TYR A 193 -13.30 -27.76 11.39
C TYR A 193 -12.41 -28.95 11.65
#